data_02428adb6812c6e99a3d91811cc20fe4
#
_entry.id   02428adb6812c6e99a3d91811cc20fe4
#
_cell.length_a   1.000
_cell.length_b   1.000
_cell.length_c   1.000
_cell.angle_alpha   90.00
_cell.angle_beta   90.00
_cell.angle_gamma   90.00
#
_symmetry.space_group_name_H-M   'P 1'
#
loop_
_entity.id
_entity.type
_entity.pdbx_description
1 polymer ?
#
loop_
_entity_poly.entity_id
_entity_poly.type
_entity_poly.pdbx_seq_one_letter_code
_entity_poly.pdbx_strand_id
1 'polypeptide(L)'
;MKRLTPLLLLLPALASAQDRGELAFTKACAQCHQARTPTEPQPKGVQGARAPVGPYMDQVLRRKNLKEVQTWVQSPHRINPKTNCDTRLLGPDDLDALTSFLATVTVAPPPTRQMMLRQQMDQLVTERAVREKAEAEAKAKSQPKNQGKK
;
A
#
# COMPACT_ATOMS: atom_id res chain seq x y z
N MET A 1 -33.14 15.72 16.84
CA MET A 1 -32.34 14.59 16.31
C MET A 1 -32.72 14.21 14.87
N LYS A 2 -32.80 15.18 13.92
CA LYS A 2 -33.33 14.92 12.54
C LYS A 2 -32.37 15.32 11.40
N ARG A 3 -31.04 15.48 11.63
CA ARG A 3 -30.10 15.99 10.60
C ARG A 3 -28.92 15.06 10.26
N LEU A 4 -28.87 13.83 10.76
CA LEU A 4 -27.76 12.89 10.49
C LEU A 4 -28.02 11.88 9.36
N THR A 5 -29.24 11.83 8.80
CA THR A 5 -29.66 10.85 7.79
C THR A 5 -29.06 11.10 6.38
N PRO A 6 -28.78 12.33 5.91
CA PRO A 6 -28.25 12.50 4.54
C PRO A 6 -26.78 12.10 4.37
N LEU A 7 -25.99 12.05 5.46
CA LEU A 7 -24.56 11.73 5.37
C LEU A 7 -24.32 10.22 5.10
N LEU A 8 -25.22 9.35 5.57
CA LEU A 8 -25.09 7.90 5.38
C LEU A 8 -25.40 7.44 3.94
N LEU A 9 -26.14 8.23 3.17
CA LEU A 9 -26.49 7.89 1.78
C LEU A 9 -25.38 8.14 0.76
N LEU A 10 -24.34 8.88 1.13
CA LEU A 10 -23.19 9.18 0.23
C LEU A 10 -22.09 8.10 0.26
N LEU A 11 -22.06 7.23 1.27
CA LEU A 11 -21.05 6.20 1.43
C LEU A 11 -20.98 5.15 0.30
N PRO A 12 -22.09 4.62 -0.26
CA PRO A 12 -22.04 3.63 -1.33
C PRO A 12 -21.52 4.17 -2.67
N ALA A 13 -21.66 5.47 -2.93
CA ALA A 13 -21.22 6.04 -4.19
C ALA A 13 -19.69 6.11 -4.34
N LEU A 14 -18.96 6.26 -3.23
CA LEU A 14 -17.49 6.30 -3.23
C LEU A 14 -16.88 4.92 -3.45
N ALA A 15 -17.47 3.86 -2.89
CA ALA A 15 -17.03 2.49 -3.10
C ALA A 15 -17.15 2.08 -4.58
N SER A 16 -18.26 2.41 -5.23
CA SER A 16 -18.51 2.09 -6.65
C SER A 16 -17.52 2.77 -7.60
N ALA A 17 -17.04 3.98 -7.27
CA ALA A 17 -16.06 4.69 -8.09
C ALA A 17 -14.65 4.07 -8.02
N GLN A 18 -14.27 3.53 -6.86
CA GLN A 18 -13.00 2.82 -6.69
C GLN A 18 -12.99 1.50 -7.47
N ASP A 19 -14.08 0.71 -7.40
CA ASP A 19 -14.23 -0.54 -8.13
C ASP A 19 -14.14 -0.31 -9.65
N ARG A 20 -14.77 0.77 -10.16
CA ARG A 20 -14.71 1.11 -11.57
C ARG A 20 -13.30 1.51 -12.01
N GLY A 21 -12.58 2.24 -11.19
CA GLY A 21 -11.19 2.64 -11.47
C GLY A 21 -10.24 1.44 -11.50
N GLU A 22 -10.40 0.49 -10.61
CA GLU A 22 -9.64 -0.76 -10.58
C GLU A 22 -9.96 -1.63 -11.80
N LEU A 23 -11.22 -1.71 -12.20
CA LEU A 23 -11.63 -2.39 -13.43
C LEU A 23 -11.04 -1.75 -14.67
N ALA A 24 -11.03 -0.41 -14.76
CA ALA A 24 -10.41 0.33 -15.85
C ALA A 24 -8.89 0.08 -15.90
N PHE A 25 -8.21 0.05 -14.74
CA PHE A 25 -6.81 -0.32 -14.63
C PHE A 25 -6.55 -1.75 -15.10
N THR A 26 -7.36 -2.70 -14.66
CA THR A 26 -7.24 -4.11 -15.05
C THR A 26 -7.41 -4.27 -16.57
N LYS A 27 -8.35 -3.54 -17.16
CA LYS A 27 -8.67 -3.60 -18.59
C LYS A 27 -7.57 -3.05 -19.49
N ALA A 28 -6.91 -1.96 -19.10
CA ALA A 28 -5.98 -1.24 -19.99
C ALA A 28 -4.50 -1.29 -19.54
N CYS A 29 -4.23 -1.52 -18.25
CA CYS A 29 -2.89 -1.32 -17.69
C CYS A 29 -2.29 -2.61 -17.10
N ALA A 30 -3.11 -3.48 -16.50
CA ALA A 30 -2.64 -4.62 -15.70
C ALA A 30 -1.88 -5.69 -16.50
N GLN A 31 -2.00 -5.71 -17.83
CA GLN A 31 -1.19 -6.61 -18.67
C GLN A 31 0.30 -6.31 -18.58
N CYS A 32 0.67 -5.05 -18.36
CA CYS A 32 2.05 -4.61 -18.34
C CYS A 32 2.47 -4.01 -16.98
N HIS A 33 1.54 -3.42 -16.25
CA HIS A 33 1.80 -2.70 -15.02
C HIS A 33 1.11 -3.35 -13.82
N GLN A 34 1.77 -3.32 -12.66
CA GLN A 34 1.10 -3.55 -11.39
C GLN A 34 0.86 -2.19 -10.70
N ALA A 35 -0.24 -2.09 -9.97
CA ALA A 35 -0.62 -0.84 -9.32
C ALA A 35 0.39 -0.45 -8.24
N ARG A 36 0.86 -1.41 -7.44
CA ARG A 36 1.75 -1.16 -6.29
C ARG A 36 2.94 -2.11 -6.30
N THR A 37 4.07 -1.62 -5.82
CA THR A 37 5.25 -2.45 -5.54
C THR A 37 4.91 -3.43 -4.40
N PRO A 38 5.17 -4.74 -4.55
CA PRO A 38 4.98 -5.71 -3.49
C PRO A 38 5.80 -5.33 -2.24
N THR A 39 5.18 -5.37 -1.08
CA THR A 39 5.85 -5.13 0.21
C THR A 39 6.66 -6.33 0.68
N GLU A 40 6.28 -7.54 0.24
CA GLU A 40 7.00 -8.77 0.55
C GLU A 40 7.67 -9.31 -0.72
N PRO A 41 8.89 -9.87 -0.61
CA PRO A 41 9.52 -10.55 -1.73
C PRO A 41 8.62 -11.69 -2.20
N GLN A 42 8.29 -11.69 -3.49
CA GLN A 42 7.53 -12.79 -4.09
C GLN A 42 8.33 -14.09 -3.90
N PRO A 43 7.72 -15.17 -3.39
CA PRO A 43 8.41 -16.45 -3.24
C PRO A 43 8.90 -16.91 -4.60
N LYS A 44 10.22 -17.17 -4.70
CA LYS A 44 10.85 -17.69 -5.90
C LYS A 44 10.26 -19.07 -6.19
N GLY A 45 9.66 -19.26 -7.36
CA GLY A 45 9.13 -20.56 -7.79
C GLY A 45 7.62 -20.71 -7.82
N VAL A 46 6.83 -19.72 -7.43
CA VAL A 46 5.38 -19.74 -7.66
C VAL A 46 5.13 -19.50 -9.15
N GLN A 47 4.77 -20.55 -9.87
CA GLN A 47 4.37 -20.47 -11.28
C GLN A 47 3.16 -19.51 -11.36
N GLY A 48 3.35 -18.39 -12.07
CA GLY A 48 2.28 -17.41 -12.32
C GLY A 48 2.61 -15.94 -11.98
N ALA A 49 3.52 -15.67 -11.09
CA ALA A 49 3.95 -14.29 -10.79
C ALA A 49 5.02 -13.84 -11.79
N ARG A 50 4.61 -13.52 -13.03
CA ARG A 50 5.50 -12.82 -13.97
C ARG A 50 5.75 -11.41 -13.43
N ALA A 51 7.03 -11.02 -13.39
CA ALA A 51 7.37 -9.63 -13.14
C ALA A 51 6.63 -8.74 -14.17
N PRO A 52 6.09 -7.59 -13.78
CA PRO A 52 5.43 -6.70 -14.71
C PRO A 52 6.42 -6.27 -15.79
N VAL A 53 5.95 -6.16 -17.03
CA VAL A 53 6.78 -5.69 -18.16
C VAL A 53 7.11 -4.21 -18.01
N GLY A 54 6.19 -3.45 -17.40
CA GLY A 54 6.33 -2.03 -17.13
C GLY A 54 6.59 -1.73 -15.65
N PRO A 55 6.94 -0.48 -15.33
CA PRO A 55 7.15 -0.07 -13.94
C PRO A 55 5.85 -0.17 -13.11
N TYR A 56 6.00 -0.32 -11.80
CA TYR A 56 4.89 -0.20 -10.86
C TYR A 56 4.32 1.22 -10.86
N MET A 57 3.00 1.35 -10.79
CA MET A 57 2.36 2.66 -10.88
C MET A 57 2.66 3.56 -9.67
N ASP A 58 2.83 3.01 -8.47
CA ASP A 58 3.29 3.75 -7.31
C ASP A 58 4.68 4.38 -7.51
N GLN A 59 5.57 3.71 -8.26
CA GLN A 59 6.90 4.25 -8.61
C GLN A 59 6.80 5.34 -9.70
N VAL A 60 5.90 5.15 -10.67
CA VAL A 60 5.65 6.17 -11.71
C VAL A 60 5.13 7.45 -11.05
N LEU A 61 4.14 7.34 -10.16
CA LEU A 61 3.49 8.47 -9.49
C LEU A 61 4.38 9.18 -8.45
N ARG A 62 5.52 8.59 -8.06
CA ARG A 62 6.57 9.31 -7.29
C ARG A 62 7.40 10.25 -8.16
N ARG A 63 7.46 10.01 -9.47
CA ARG A 63 8.30 10.76 -10.43
C ARG A 63 7.47 11.67 -11.33
N LYS A 64 6.21 11.33 -11.54
CA LYS A 64 5.25 12.02 -12.40
C LYS A 64 4.04 12.43 -11.57
N ASN A 65 3.56 13.64 -11.76
CA ASN A 65 2.32 14.03 -11.13
C ASN A 65 1.11 13.37 -11.82
N LEU A 66 0.00 13.29 -11.11
CA LEU A 66 -1.21 12.62 -11.58
C LEU A 66 -1.72 13.21 -12.90
N LYS A 67 -1.58 14.53 -13.10
CA LYS A 67 -2.00 15.21 -14.33
C LYS A 67 -1.16 14.81 -15.55
N GLU A 68 0.15 14.60 -15.36
CA GLU A 68 1.03 14.08 -16.42
C GLU A 68 0.63 12.66 -16.81
N VAL A 69 0.32 11.81 -15.81
CA VAL A 69 -0.13 10.44 -16.06
C VAL A 69 -1.50 10.46 -16.75
N GLN A 70 -2.43 11.31 -16.33
CA GLN A 70 -3.73 11.48 -16.99
C GLN A 70 -3.57 11.91 -18.46
N THR A 71 -2.69 12.88 -18.73
CA THR A 71 -2.39 13.33 -20.11
C THR A 71 -1.82 12.17 -20.94
N TRP A 72 -0.94 11.37 -20.37
CA TRP A 72 -0.40 10.18 -21.02
C TRP A 72 -1.52 9.18 -21.35
N VAL A 73 -2.35 8.84 -20.38
CA VAL A 73 -3.42 7.83 -20.53
C VAL A 73 -4.46 8.26 -21.57
N GLN A 74 -4.73 9.57 -21.70
CA GLN A 74 -5.65 10.09 -22.71
C GLN A 74 -5.15 9.92 -24.14
N SER A 75 -3.84 9.96 -24.36
CA SER A 75 -3.28 9.92 -25.73
C SER A 75 -1.85 9.34 -25.73
N PRO A 76 -1.63 8.08 -25.34
CA PRO A 76 -0.28 7.52 -25.20
C PRO A 76 0.47 7.50 -26.53
N HIS A 77 -0.15 7.13 -27.64
CA HIS A 77 0.48 7.08 -28.95
C HIS A 77 0.80 8.46 -29.55
N ARG A 78 0.10 9.51 -29.10
CA ARG A 78 0.42 10.88 -29.49
C ARG A 78 1.71 11.36 -28.83
N ILE A 79 1.94 10.93 -27.58
CA ILE A 79 3.12 11.31 -26.80
C ILE A 79 4.31 10.43 -27.20
N ASN A 80 4.08 9.13 -27.33
CA ASN A 80 5.08 8.18 -27.80
C ASN A 80 4.46 7.20 -28.81
N PRO A 81 4.65 7.40 -30.10
CA PRO A 81 4.08 6.54 -31.14
C PRO A 81 4.51 5.08 -31.07
N LYS A 82 5.65 4.78 -30.39
CA LYS A 82 6.20 3.43 -30.26
C LYS A 82 5.72 2.71 -28.98
N THR A 83 4.83 3.31 -28.20
CA THR A 83 4.33 2.67 -26.97
C THR A 83 3.37 1.52 -27.30
N ASN A 84 3.41 0.46 -26.49
CA ASN A 84 2.42 -0.60 -26.50
C ASN A 84 1.22 -0.31 -25.58
N CYS A 85 1.16 0.87 -24.98
CA CYS A 85 0.06 1.27 -24.10
C CYS A 85 -1.19 1.53 -24.95
N ASP A 86 -2.25 0.75 -24.73
CA ASP A 86 -3.52 0.91 -25.44
C ASP A 86 -4.65 1.24 -24.45
N THR A 87 -5.10 2.47 -24.50
CA THR A 87 -6.19 3.00 -23.66
C THR A 87 -7.48 3.26 -24.43
N ARG A 88 -7.56 2.87 -25.70
CA ARG A 88 -8.73 3.11 -26.57
C ARG A 88 -9.99 2.38 -26.10
N LEU A 89 -9.81 1.36 -25.26
CA LEU A 89 -10.91 0.60 -24.66
C LEU A 89 -11.58 1.31 -23.48
N LEU A 90 -11.01 2.44 -23.02
CA LEU A 90 -11.53 3.21 -21.90
C LEU A 90 -12.41 4.35 -22.41
N GLY A 91 -13.64 4.39 -21.94
CA GLY A 91 -14.52 5.53 -22.13
C GLY A 91 -14.11 6.73 -21.24
N PRO A 92 -14.69 7.93 -21.47
CA PRO A 92 -14.38 9.11 -20.64
C PRO A 92 -14.53 8.89 -19.15
N ASP A 93 -15.64 8.25 -18.73
CA ASP A 93 -15.90 7.95 -17.32
C ASP A 93 -14.92 6.90 -16.75
N ASP A 94 -14.42 5.96 -17.58
CA ASP A 94 -13.40 5.00 -17.16
C ASP A 94 -12.05 5.68 -16.97
N LEU A 95 -11.73 6.70 -17.79
CA LEU A 95 -10.51 7.51 -17.64
C LEU A 95 -10.53 8.32 -16.33
N ASP A 96 -11.67 8.90 -15.99
CA ASP A 96 -11.82 9.65 -14.73
C ASP A 96 -11.76 8.72 -13.52
N ALA A 97 -12.43 7.57 -13.60
CA ALA A 97 -12.36 6.54 -12.56
C ALA A 97 -10.94 5.96 -12.40
N LEU A 98 -10.24 5.70 -13.51
CA LEU A 98 -8.85 5.27 -13.51
C LEU A 98 -7.93 6.32 -12.85
N THR A 99 -8.13 7.59 -13.17
CA THR A 99 -7.35 8.68 -12.56
C THR A 99 -7.57 8.73 -11.05
N SER A 100 -8.81 8.59 -10.60
CA SER A 100 -9.17 8.53 -9.19
C SER A 100 -8.55 7.31 -8.49
N PHE A 101 -8.58 6.13 -9.13
CA PHE A 101 -7.91 4.93 -8.63
C PHE A 101 -6.39 5.14 -8.50
N LEU A 102 -5.74 5.69 -9.53
CA LEU A 102 -4.30 5.94 -9.51
C LEU A 102 -3.90 6.93 -8.41
N ALA A 103 -4.74 7.89 -8.06
CA ALA A 103 -4.50 8.77 -6.93
C ALA A 103 -4.40 8.01 -5.59
N THR A 104 -5.14 6.90 -5.44
CA THR A 104 -5.08 6.06 -4.24
C THR A 104 -3.85 5.15 -4.18
N VAL A 105 -3.20 4.89 -5.31
CA VAL A 105 -2.06 3.97 -5.40
C VAL A 105 -0.85 4.48 -4.62
N THR A 106 -0.67 5.79 -4.52
CA THR A 106 0.42 6.41 -3.77
C THR A 106 0.22 6.36 -2.25
N VAL A 107 -1.00 6.14 -1.81
CA VAL A 107 -1.32 6.00 -0.38
C VAL A 107 -0.97 4.59 0.06
N ALA A 108 -0.15 4.47 1.10
CA ALA A 108 0.17 3.16 1.66
C ALA A 108 -1.13 2.45 2.09
N PRO A 109 -1.32 1.17 1.74
CA PRO A 109 -2.47 0.43 2.21
C PRO A 109 -2.43 0.36 3.75
N PRO A 110 -3.57 0.34 4.41
CA PRO A 110 -3.61 0.15 5.86
C PRO A 110 -2.90 -1.17 6.22
N PRO A 111 -2.20 -1.22 7.36
CA PRO A 111 -1.50 -2.42 7.78
C PRO A 111 -2.48 -3.60 7.85
N THR A 112 -2.06 -4.74 7.33
CA THR A 112 -2.88 -5.96 7.40
C THR A 112 -3.04 -6.39 8.86
N ARG A 113 -4.12 -7.13 9.17
CA ARG A 113 -4.32 -7.71 10.51
C ARG A 113 -3.09 -8.49 10.98
N GLN A 114 -2.44 -9.22 10.08
CA GLN A 114 -1.24 -9.98 10.39
C GLN A 114 -0.06 -9.08 10.75
N MET A 115 0.13 -7.97 10.04
CA MET A 115 1.17 -6.99 10.37
C MET A 115 0.92 -6.34 11.73
N MET A 116 -0.33 -5.99 12.04
CA MET A 116 -0.70 -5.43 13.35
C MET A 116 -0.45 -6.43 14.48
N LEU A 117 -0.81 -7.71 14.28
CA LEU A 117 -0.54 -8.76 15.26
C LEU A 117 0.97 -8.98 15.49
N ARG A 118 1.76 -9.00 14.42
CA ARG A 118 3.22 -9.08 14.51
C ARG A 118 3.78 -7.91 15.32
N GLN A 119 3.37 -6.70 14.99
CA GLN A 119 3.81 -5.51 15.72
C GLN A 119 3.45 -5.56 17.21
N GLN A 120 2.25 -6.04 17.55
CA GLN A 120 1.85 -6.25 18.94
C GLN A 120 2.71 -7.31 19.66
N MET A 121 3.00 -8.42 18.98
CA MET A 121 3.88 -9.46 19.53
C MET A 121 5.29 -8.92 19.78
N ASP A 122 5.85 -8.19 18.84
CA ASP A 122 7.19 -7.60 18.97
C ASP A 122 7.25 -6.58 20.12
N GLN A 123 6.19 -5.79 20.32
CA GLN A 123 6.07 -4.88 21.45
C GLN A 123 6.06 -5.65 22.79
N LEU A 124 5.25 -6.72 22.90
CA LEU A 124 5.18 -7.53 24.12
C LEU A 124 6.51 -8.21 24.43
N VAL A 125 7.23 -8.70 23.42
CA VAL A 125 8.57 -9.29 23.61
C VAL A 125 9.56 -8.23 24.12
N THR A 126 9.53 -7.04 23.53
CA THR A 126 10.41 -5.94 23.93
C THR A 126 10.12 -5.48 25.37
N GLU A 127 8.85 -5.31 25.72
CA GLU A 127 8.42 -4.93 27.07
C GLU A 127 8.84 -5.97 28.12
N ARG A 128 8.71 -7.27 27.79
CA ARG A 128 9.17 -8.36 28.66
C ARG A 128 10.67 -8.30 28.88
N ALA A 129 11.45 -8.15 27.81
CA ALA A 129 12.90 -8.05 27.90
C ALA A 129 13.36 -6.84 28.74
N VAL A 130 12.70 -5.69 28.59
CA VAL A 130 12.98 -4.50 29.40
C VAL A 130 12.66 -4.76 30.89
N ARG A 131 11.54 -5.42 31.18
CA ARG A 131 11.14 -5.76 32.56
C ARG A 131 12.14 -6.74 33.20
N GLU A 132 12.49 -7.81 32.51
CA GLU A 132 13.46 -8.80 32.99
C GLU A 132 14.83 -8.16 33.29
N LYS A 133 15.27 -7.26 32.41
CA LYS A 133 16.51 -6.50 32.65
C LYS A 133 16.43 -5.62 33.89
N ALA A 134 15.32 -4.88 34.05
CA ALA A 134 15.11 -4.02 35.22
C ALA A 134 15.06 -4.83 36.53
N GLU A 135 14.40 -6.00 36.51
CA GLU A 135 14.36 -6.90 37.67
C GLU A 135 15.75 -7.49 38.00
N ALA A 136 16.53 -7.84 36.97
CA ALA A 136 17.89 -8.32 37.16
C ALA A 136 18.80 -7.24 37.76
N GLU A 137 18.69 -6.01 37.30
CA GLU A 137 19.43 -4.88 37.84
C GLU A 137 19.02 -4.55 39.28
N ALA A 138 17.73 -4.63 39.60
CA ALA A 138 17.23 -4.46 40.96
C ALA A 138 17.75 -5.50 41.91
N LYS A 139 17.74 -6.79 41.49
CA LYS A 139 18.29 -7.90 42.28
C LYS A 139 19.81 -7.75 42.50
N ALA A 140 20.56 -7.35 41.49
CA ALA A 140 21.98 -7.09 41.59
C ALA A 140 22.32 -5.97 42.59
N LYS A 141 21.50 -4.92 42.64
CA LYS A 141 21.65 -3.82 43.61
C LYS A 141 21.26 -4.18 45.04
N SER A 142 20.37 -5.16 45.23
CA SER A 142 19.89 -5.57 46.55
C SER A 142 20.76 -6.63 47.22
N GLN A 143 21.73 -7.24 46.52
CA GLN A 143 22.70 -8.16 47.12
C GLN A 143 23.68 -7.37 47.99
N PRO A 144 23.74 -7.59 49.32
CA PRO A 144 24.69 -6.92 50.18
C PRO A 144 26.12 -7.33 49.81
N LYS A 145 27.00 -6.34 49.63
CA LYS A 145 28.45 -6.50 49.50
C LYS A 145 29.03 -7.10 50.77
N ASN A 146 28.77 -8.38 50.99
CA ASN A 146 29.29 -9.07 52.17
C ASN A 146 30.29 -10.14 51.72
N GLN A 147 31.44 -9.72 51.22
CA GLN A 147 32.64 -10.59 51.16
C GLN A 147 33.87 -9.70 51.08
N GLY A 148 34.61 -9.63 52.19
CA GLY A 148 35.93 -9.05 52.20
C GLY A 148 36.43 -8.57 53.54
N LYS A 149 36.42 -9.49 54.55
CA LYS A 149 37.37 -9.38 55.69
C LYS A 149 37.71 -10.79 56.14
N LYS A 150 38.79 -11.30 55.61
CA LYS A 150 39.67 -12.24 56.29
C LYS A 150 41.07 -11.69 56.22
#